data_5cb219f6683ed815874734d84c395d6e
#
_entry.id   5cb219f6683ed815874734d84c395d6e
#
_cell.length_a   1.000
_cell.length_b   1.000
_cell.length_c   1.000
_cell.angle_alpha   90.00
_cell.angle_beta   90.00
_cell.angle_gamma   90.00
#
_symmetry.space_group_name_H-M   'P 1'
#
loop_
_entity.id
_entity.type
_entity.pdbx_description
1 polymer ?
#
loop_
_entity_poly.entity_id
_entity_poly.type
_entity_poly.pdbx_seq_one_letter_code
_entity_poly.pdbx_strand_id
1 'polypeptide(L)'
;MNGQKKKEQILNAMQELMNETSADSISVSDIARKAGIGKGSIYYYFPSKNDIIEAVIERSYFRILDEGRELAQAEGIDVFKKLEIIYRACLNSSLELKRQEASSSFLLQQQNAFIHQKFYQILITKMEPILADIMRQGIQEGKIRCRYPEETAKIILMVLTVTLDNTVAPVEDEQLARILKAFSAMQTDAMDMPEHALDFLKWEPDSGHNEGMR
;
A
#
# COMPACT_ATOMS: atom_id res chain seq x y z
N MET A 1 -15.10 -25.93 -8.57
CA MET A 1 -13.68 -26.26 -8.47
C MET A 1 -12.83 -25.90 -9.70
N ASN A 2 -13.33 -26.03 -10.93
CA ASN A 2 -12.53 -25.75 -12.14
C ASN A 2 -12.32 -24.24 -12.43
N GLY A 3 -13.30 -23.37 -12.10
CA GLY A 3 -13.23 -21.93 -12.37
C GLY A 3 -12.21 -21.19 -11.53
N GLN A 4 -12.14 -21.45 -10.21
CA GLN A 4 -11.17 -20.83 -9.30
C GLN A 4 -9.73 -21.20 -9.71
N LYS A 5 -9.48 -22.47 -10.06
CA LYS A 5 -8.16 -22.90 -10.53
C LYS A 5 -7.70 -22.16 -11.79
N LYS A 6 -8.61 -21.94 -12.74
CA LYS A 6 -8.28 -21.17 -13.96
C LYS A 6 -8.03 -19.70 -13.67
N LYS A 7 -8.80 -19.09 -12.76
CA LYS A 7 -8.57 -17.73 -12.31
C LYS A 7 -7.16 -17.57 -11.71
N GLU A 8 -6.76 -18.49 -10.82
CA GLU A 8 -5.41 -18.50 -10.24
C GLU A 8 -4.31 -18.70 -11.30
N GLN A 9 -4.52 -19.57 -12.30
CA GLN A 9 -3.56 -19.74 -13.40
C GLN A 9 -3.34 -18.44 -14.18
N ILE A 10 -4.41 -17.67 -14.44
CA ILE A 10 -4.31 -16.36 -15.12
C ILE A 10 -3.52 -15.37 -14.26
N LEU A 11 -3.82 -15.29 -12.97
CA LEU A 11 -3.14 -14.37 -12.05
C LEU A 11 -1.66 -14.73 -11.89
N ASN A 12 -1.31 -16.02 -11.79
CA ASN A 12 0.07 -16.47 -11.71
C ASN A 12 0.84 -16.11 -12.98
N ALA A 13 0.25 -16.41 -14.16
CA ALA A 13 0.86 -16.09 -15.44
C ALA A 13 1.12 -14.58 -15.60
N MET A 14 0.15 -13.75 -15.21
CA MET A 14 0.32 -12.29 -15.26
C MET A 14 1.43 -11.81 -14.32
N GLN A 15 1.47 -12.31 -13.10
CA GLN A 15 2.49 -11.96 -12.11
C GLN A 15 3.90 -12.36 -12.57
N GLU A 16 4.06 -13.56 -13.13
CA GLU A 16 5.34 -13.99 -13.70
C GLU A 16 5.79 -13.08 -14.86
N LEU A 17 4.88 -12.73 -15.78
CA LEU A 17 5.17 -11.83 -16.88
C LEU A 17 5.54 -10.42 -16.40
N MET A 18 4.87 -9.90 -15.37
CA MET A 18 5.19 -8.60 -14.75
C MET A 18 6.58 -8.57 -14.11
N ASN A 19 7.11 -9.71 -13.67
CA ASN A 19 8.49 -9.81 -13.17
C ASN A 19 9.53 -9.79 -14.31
N GLU A 20 9.13 -10.15 -15.53
CA GLU A 20 10.00 -10.26 -16.69
C GLU A 20 9.99 -8.98 -17.55
N THR A 21 8.86 -8.26 -17.59
CA THR A 21 8.65 -7.08 -18.45
C THR A 21 7.60 -6.14 -17.90
N SER A 22 7.52 -4.93 -18.49
CA SER A 22 6.49 -3.94 -18.14
C SER A 22 5.08 -4.46 -18.40
N ALA A 23 4.17 -4.18 -17.48
CA ALA A 23 2.76 -4.54 -17.58
C ALA A 23 2.10 -3.99 -18.87
N ASP A 24 2.52 -2.82 -19.35
CA ASP A 24 1.98 -2.21 -20.56
C ASP A 24 2.30 -3.03 -21.80
N SER A 25 3.48 -3.63 -21.88
CA SER A 25 3.94 -4.46 -22.99
C SER A 25 3.30 -5.86 -23.02
N ILE A 26 2.71 -6.32 -21.91
CA ILE A 26 2.07 -7.62 -21.82
C ILE A 26 0.71 -7.59 -22.52
N SER A 27 0.50 -8.48 -23.49
CA SER A 27 -0.79 -8.67 -24.13
C SER A 27 -1.61 -9.77 -23.47
N VAL A 28 -2.94 -9.76 -23.65
CA VAL A 28 -3.82 -10.86 -23.20
C VAL A 28 -3.44 -12.18 -23.87
N SER A 29 -2.85 -12.14 -25.07
CA SER A 29 -2.35 -13.34 -25.78
C SER A 29 -1.11 -13.92 -25.09
N ASP A 30 -0.23 -13.08 -24.53
CA ASP A 30 0.93 -13.55 -23.78
C ASP A 30 0.50 -14.20 -22.47
N ILE A 31 -0.47 -13.59 -21.77
CA ILE A 31 -1.06 -14.17 -20.55
C ILE A 31 -1.69 -15.54 -20.86
N ALA A 32 -2.46 -15.64 -21.96
CA ALA A 32 -3.10 -16.88 -22.38
C ALA A 32 -2.07 -17.98 -22.66
N ARG A 33 -1.00 -17.65 -23.40
CA ARG A 33 0.10 -18.55 -23.72
C ARG A 33 0.81 -19.03 -22.45
N LYS A 34 1.16 -18.11 -21.54
CA LYS A 34 1.85 -18.41 -20.28
C LYS A 34 0.98 -19.24 -19.33
N ALA A 35 -0.32 -18.97 -19.25
CA ALA A 35 -1.29 -19.70 -18.44
C ALA A 35 -1.70 -21.06 -19.03
N GLY A 36 -1.35 -21.36 -20.28
CA GLY A 36 -1.75 -22.60 -20.97
C GLY A 36 -3.25 -22.70 -21.23
N ILE A 37 -3.95 -21.56 -21.46
CA ILE A 37 -5.40 -21.52 -21.72
C ILE A 37 -5.73 -20.70 -22.97
N GLY A 38 -6.91 -20.91 -23.52
CA GLY A 38 -7.37 -20.12 -24.68
C GLY A 38 -7.68 -18.66 -24.31
N LYS A 39 -7.35 -17.71 -25.20
CA LYS A 39 -7.61 -16.27 -25.02
C LYS A 39 -9.07 -15.95 -24.67
N GLY A 40 -10.04 -16.66 -25.29
CA GLY A 40 -11.47 -16.53 -24.95
C GLY A 40 -11.79 -16.91 -23.51
N SER A 41 -11.05 -17.86 -22.94
CA SER A 41 -11.23 -18.24 -21.53
C SER A 41 -10.78 -17.12 -20.59
N ILE A 42 -9.79 -16.30 -20.95
CA ILE A 42 -9.37 -15.16 -20.11
C ILE A 42 -10.50 -14.16 -19.98
N TYR A 43 -11.11 -13.75 -21.09
CA TYR A 43 -12.21 -12.78 -21.09
C TYR A 43 -13.47 -13.25 -20.35
N TYR A 44 -13.63 -14.55 -20.17
CA TYR A 44 -14.69 -15.10 -19.32
C TYR A 44 -14.47 -14.77 -17.82
N TYR A 45 -13.20 -14.73 -17.38
CA TYR A 45 -12.85 -14.47 -15.97
C TYR A 45 -12.53 -13.00 -15.69
N PHE A 46 -11.93 -12.32 -16.67
CA PHE A 46 -11.49 -10.93 -16.56
C PHE A 46 -11.86 -10.15 -17.83
N PRO A 47 -12.74 -9.15 -17.71
CA PRO A 47 -13.21 -8.37 -18.87
C PRO A 47 -12.09 -7.66 -19.62
N SER A 48 -11.02 -7.24 -18.93
CA SER A 48 -9.87 -6.55 -19.51
C SER A 48 -8.55 -6.99 -18.88
N LYS A 49 -7.42 -6.59 -19.51
CA LYS A 49 -6.08 -6.73 -18.93
C LYS A 49 -5.96 -5.97 -17.62
N ASN A 50 -6.58 -4.81 -17.49
CA ASN A 50 -6.55 -4.01 -16.29
C ASN A 50 -7.19 -4.73 -15.08
N ASP A 51 -8.30 -5.46 -15.31
CA ASP A 51 -8.92 -6.28 -14.26
C ASP A 51 -7.98 -7.40 -13.78
N ILE A 52 -7.14 -7.95 -14.66
CA ILE A 52 -6.14 -8.94 -14.27
C ILE A 52 -5.05 -8.28 -13.41
N ILE A 53 -4.55 -7.10 -13.82
CA ILE A 53 -3.55 -6.34 -13.06
C ILE A 53 -4.09 -6.00 -11.66
N GLU A 54 -5.30 -5.46 -11.58
CA GLU A 54 -5.95 -5.13 -10.32
C GLU A 54 -6.07 -6.36 -9.41
N ALA A 55 -6.50 -7.49 -9.95
CA ALA A 55 -6.63 -8.73 -9.20
C ALA A 55 -5.27 -9.31 -8.74
N VAL A 56 -4.19 -9.13 -9.49
CA VAL A 56 -2.82 -9.49 -9.07
C VAL A 56 -2.39 -8.61 -7.91
N ILE A 57 -2.61 -7.29 -8.00
CA ILE A 57 -2.29 -6.34 -6.93
C ILE A 57 -3.11 -6.67 -5.68
N GLU A 58 -4.43 -6.82 -5.79
CA GLU A 58 -5.30 -7.19 -4.66
C GLU A 58 -4.84 -8.48 -3.98
N ARG A 59 -4.48 -9.51 -4.77
CA ARG A 59 -3.98 -10.78 -4.24
C ARG A 59 -2.68 -10.60 -3.45
N SER A 60 -1.78 -9.77 -3.93
CA SER A 60 -0.49 -9.50 -3.27
C SER A 60 -0.67 -8.85 -1.89
N TYR A 61 -1.70 -8.02 -1.74
CA TYR A 61 -2.00 -7.33 -0.48
C TYR A 61 -3.14 -7.94 0.33
N PHE A 62 -3.75 -9.02 -0.15
CA PHE A 62 -4.89 -9.67 0.50
C PHE A 62 -4.61 -9.99 1.97
N ARG A 63 -3.43 -10.56 2.27
CA ARG A 63 -3.03 -10.89 3.63
C ARG A 63 -2.96 -9.67 4.54
N ILE A 64 -2.35 -8.59 4.07
CA ILE A 64 -2.23 -7.32 4.84
C ILE A 64 -3.61 -6.73 5.13
N LEU A 65 -4.50 -6.74 4.15
CA LEU A 65 -5.86 -6.23 4.31
C LEU A 65 -6.70 -7.10 5.24
N ASP A 66 -6.52 -8.42 5.20
CA ASP A 66 -7.24 -9.37 6.05
C ASP A 66 -6.75 -9.27 7.49
N GLU A 67 -5.45 -9.29 7.72
CA GLU A 67 -4.83 -9.02 9.04
C GLU A 67 -5.26 -7.65 9.60
N GLY A 68 -5.38 -6.63 8.74
CA GLY A 68 -5.88 -5.31 9.14
C GLY A 68 -7.34 -5.32 9.60
N ARG A 69 -8.22 -6.08 8.93
CA ARG A 69 -9.62 -6.24 9.35
C ARG A 69 -9.72 -6.97 10.68
N GLU A 70 -8.98 -8.08 10.83
CA GLU A 70 -8.92 -8.82 12.09
C GLU A 70 -8.43 -7.93 13.23
N LEU A 71 -7.38 -7.13 12.98
CA LEU A 71 -6.85 -6.18 13.96
C LEU A 71 -7.90 -5.12 14.34
N ALA A 72 -8.62 -4.55 13.38
CA ALA A 72 -9.66 -3.55 13.68
C ALA A 72 -10.75 -4.11 14.61
N GLN A 73 -11.11 -5.38 14.42
CA GLN A 73 -12.14 -6.07 15.21
C GLN A 73 -11.62 -6.68 16.52
N ALA A 74 -10.30 -6.79 16.70
CA ALA A 74 -9.71 -7.41 17.87
C ALA A 74 -10.04 -6.63 19.14
N GLU A 75 -10.56 -7.33 20.16
CA GLU A 75 -10.81 -6.77 21.50
C GLU A 75 -9.53 -6.76 22.34
N GLY A 76 -9.45 -5.83 23.30
CA GLY A 76 -8.34 -5.75 24.25
C GLY A 76 -7.03 -5.21 23.70
N ILE A 77 -6.97 -4.84 22.42
CA ILE A 77 -5.81 -4.16 21.83
C ILE A 77 -6.05 -2.64 21.88
N ASP A 78 -5.09 -1.92 22.46
CA ASP A 78 -5.13 -0.46 22.55
C ASP A 78 -5.20 0.20 21.17
N VAL A 79 -6.00 1.25 21.03
CA VAL A 79 -6.22 1.96 19.76
C VAL A 79 -4.92 2.49 19.15
N PHE A 80 -4.00 3.03 19.97
CA PHE A 80 -2.72 3.55 19.45
C PHE A 80 -1.82 2.42 18.95
N LYS A 81 -1.91 1.23 19.56
CA LYS A 81 -1.21 0.04 19.04
C LYS A 81 -1.78 -0.43 17.72
N LYS A 82 -3.10 -0.39 17.54
CA LYS A 82 -3.73 -0.68 16.25
C LYS A 82 -3.31 0.33 15.18
N LEU A 83 -3.31 1.63 15.51
CA LEU A 83 -2.84 2.69 14.60
C LEU A 83 -1.37 2.47 14.22
N GLU A 84 -0.50 2.16 15.19
CA GLU A 84 0.92 1.86 14.93
C GLU A 84 1.07 0.75 13.89
N ILE A 85 0.36 -0.37 14.06
CA ILE A 85 0.47 -1.54 13.17
C ILE A 85 0.04 -1.16 11.75
N ILE A 86 -1.11 -0.49 11.59
CA ILE A 86 -1.62 -0.10 10.26
C ILE A 86 -0.70 0.93 9.58
N TYR A 87 -0.27 1.95 10.32
CA TYR A 87 0.61 3.00 9.78
C TYR A 87 1.96 2.41 9.32
N ARG A 88 2.57 1.55 10.15
CA ARG A 88 3.82 0.87 9.78
C ARG A 88 3.64 -0.04 8.57
N ALA A 89 2.52 -0.76 8.46
CA ALA A 89 2.24 -1.59 7.30
C ALA A 89 2.15 -0.76 6.01
N CYS A 90 1.45 0.38 6.05
CA CYS A 90 1.35 1.31 4.92
C CYS A 90 2.71 1.91 4.54
N LEU A 91 3.47 2.40 5.53
CA LEU A 91 4.80 2.97 5.32
C LEU A 91 5.77 1.94 4.74
N ASN A 92 5.83 0.73 5.30
CA ASN A 92 6.72 -0.33 4.84
C ASN A 92 6.40 -0.76 3.40
N SER A 93 5.10 -0.87 3.05
CA SER A 93 4.68 -1.18 1.68
C SER A 93 5.13 -0.10 0.69
N SER A 94 5.01 1.18 1.06
CA SER A 94 5.42 2.31 0.22
C SER A 94 6.94 2.43 0.12
N LEU A 95 7.68 2.19 1.21
CA LEU A 95 9.14 2.17 1.22
C LEU A 95 9.71 1.02 0.37
N GLU A 96 9.06 -0.13 0.39
CA GLU A 96 9.47 -1.26 -0.45
C GLU A 96 9.30 -0.93 -1.94
N LEU A 97 8.20 -0.29 -2.33
CA LEU A 97 8.01 0.22 -3.69
C LEU A 97 9.11 1.23 -4.06
N LYS A 98 9.40 2.20 -3.18
CA LYS A 98 10.48 3.18 -3.38
C LYS A 98 11.85 2.53 -3.59
N ARG A 99 12.17 1.46 -2.85
CA ARG A 99 13.43 0.71 -3.00
C ARG A 99 13.49 -0.04 -4.33
N GLN A 100 12.39 -0.66 -4.74
CA GLN A 100 12.29 -1.36 -6.03
C GLN A 100 12.44 -0.38 -7.20
N GLU A 101 11.88 0.82 -7.10
CA GLU A 101 12.05 1.89 -8.09
C GLU A 101 13.51 2.34 -8.20
N ALA A 102 14.18 2.58 -7.08
CA ALA A 102 15.58 3.05 -7.08
C ALA A 102 16.53 2.05 -7.75
N SER A 103 16.19 0.76 -7.77
CA SER A 103 16.95 -0.30 -8.44
C SER A 103 16.57 -0.49 -9.93
N SER A 104 15.54 0.20 -10.41
CA SER A 104 15.00 0.04 -11.77
C SER A 104 15.51 1.14 -12.71
N SER A 105 15.60 0.83 -14.01
CA SER A 105 15.93 1.85 -15.02
C SER A 105 14.81 2.90 -15.13
N PHE A 106 15.15 4.14 -15.47
CA PHE A 106 14.21 5.25 -15.65
C PHE A 106 13.03 4.91 -16.57
N LEU A 107 13.27 4.11 -17.63
CA LEU A 107 12.21 3.66 -18.54
C LEU A 107 11.21 2.71 -17.87
N LEU A 108 11.68 1.83 -16.96
CA LEU A 108 10.83 0.93 -16.19
C LEU A 108 10.02 1.70 -15.15
N GLN A 109 10.57 2.75 -14.55
CA GLN A 109 9.85 3.60 -13.60
C GLN A 109 8.65 4.30 -14.24
N GLN A 110 8.82 4.90 -15.42
CA GLN A 110 7.69 5.52 -16.15
C GLN A 110 6.63 4.49 -16.57
N GLN A 111 7.04 3.29 -16.96
CA GLN A 111 6.14 2.22 -17.37
C GLN A 111 5.33 1.62 -16.21
N ASN A 112 5.82 1.76 -14.97
CA ASN A 112 5.16 1.25 -13.78
C ASN A 112 4.16 2.25 -13.15
N ALA A 113 4.08 3.49 -13.64
CA ALA A 113 3.19 4.52 -13.08
C ALA A 113 1.72 4.08 -12.98
N PHE A 114 1.22 3.34 -13.98
CA PHE A 114 -0.13 2.77 -13.95
C PHE A 114 -0.31 1.75 -12.82
N ILE A 115 0.69 0.89 -12.59
CA ILE A 115 0.66 -0.11 -11.50
C ILE A 115 0.65 0.60 -10.16
N HIS A 116 1.48 1.64 -9.98
CA HIS A 116 1.52 2.45 -8.75
C HIS A 116 0.19 3.14 -8.50
N GLN A 117 -0.39 3.76 -9.53
CA GLN A 117 -1.70 4.38 -9.43
C GLN A 117 -2.77 3.36 -8.97
N LYS A 118 -2.78 2.16 -9.56
CA LYS A 118 -3.72 1.09 -9.19
C LYS A 118 -3.46 0.57 -7.78
N PHE A 119 -2.20 0.40 -7.41
CA PHE A 119 -1.81 0.03 -6.05
C PHE A 119 -2.35 1.03 -5.02
N TYR A 120 -2.10 2.33 -5.19
CA TYR A 120 -2.58 3.35 -4.26
C TYR A 120 -4.11 3.40 -4.21
N GLN A 121 -4.77 3.31 -5.36
CA GLN A 121 -6.22 3.27 -5.42
C GLN A 121 -6.79 2.10 -4.60
N ILE A 122 -6.24 0.88 -4.79
CA ILE A 122 -6.68 -0.33 -4.08
C ILE A 122 -6.37 -0.20 -2.59
N LEU A 123 -5.13 0.17 -2.24
CA LEU A 123 -4.70 0.28 -0.85
C LEU A 123 -5.56 1.30 -0.09
N ILE A 124 -5.71 2.51 -0.62
CA ILE A 124 -6.50 3.57 0.02
C ILE A 124 -7.96 3.10 0.15
N THR A 125 -8.58 2.62 -0.93
CA THR A 125 -10.01 2.24 -0.91
C THR A 125 -10.30 1.09 0.04
N LYS A 126 -9.40 0.11 0.14
CA LYS A 126 -9.61 -1.10 0.97
C LYS A 126 -9.18 -0.88 2.42
N MET A 127 -8.17 -0.04 2.68
CA MET A 127 -7.67 0.22 4.04
C MET A 127 -8.44 1.35 4.74
N GLU A 128 -9.06 2.27 4.00
CA GLU A 128 -9.86 3.38 4.56
C GLU A 128 -10.90 2.90 5.58
N PRO A 129 -11.80 1.94 5.26
CA PRO A 129 -12.79 1.48 6.23
C PRO A 129 -12.14 0.81 7.45
N ILE A 130 -11.04 0.10 7.29
CA ILE A 130 -10.32 -0.57 8.39
C ILE A 130 -9.76 0.48 9.35
N LEU A 131 -9.08 1.50 8.83
CA LEU A 131 -8.53 2.57 9.65
C LEU A 131 -9.62 3.41 10.30
N ALA A 132 -10.71 3.70 9.58
CA ALA A 132 -11.86 4.40 10.12
C ALA A 132 -12.53 3.65 11.30
N ASP A 133 -12.62 2.31 11.22
CA ASP A 133 -13.13 1.49 12.32
C ASP A 133 -12.24 1.58 13.57
N ILE A 134 -10.91 1.54 13.41
CA ILE A 134 -9.97 1.75 14.51
C ILE A 134 -10.13 3.15 15.12
N MET A 135 -10.29 4.18 14.27
CA MET A 135 -10.51 5.54 14.74
C MET A 135 -11.85 5.67 15.52
N ARG A 136 -12.93 5.03 15.03
CA ARG A 136 -14.21 5.00 15.74
C ARG A 136 -14.09 4.33 17.10
N GLN A 137 -13.31 3.24 17.21
CA GLN A 137 -13.00 2.65 18.51
C GLN A 137 -12.34 3.68 19.43
N GLY A 138 -11.31 4.38 18.98
CA GLY A 138 -10.62 5.39 19.77
C GLY A 138 -11.51 6.56 20.19
N ILE A 139 -12.46 6.95 19.34
CA ILE A 139 -13.48 7.96 19.67
C ILE A 139 -14.42 7.43 20.77
N GLN A 140 -14.90 6.19 20.65
CA GLN A 140 -15.78 5.56 21.64
C GLN A 140 -15.08 5.38 23.00
N GLU A 141 -13.79 5.08 22.98
CA GLU A 141 -12.96 4.96 24.20
C GLU A 141 -12.56 6.33 24.79
N GLY A 142 -12.89 7.44 24.13
CA GLY A 142 -12.52 8.78 24.54
C GLY A 142 -11.01 9.08 24.45
N LYS A 143 -10.26 8.30 23.68
CA LYS A 143 -8.81 8.40 23.51
C LYS A 143 -8.41 9.35 22.38
N ILE A 144 -9.28 9.56 21.39
CA ILE A 144 -9.08 10.48 20.28
C ILE A 144 -10.36 11.25 19.99
N ARG A 145 -10.21 12.42 19.41
CA ARG A 145 -11.33 13.27 18.94
C ARG A 145 -11.24 13.43 17.43
N CYS A 146 -12.23 12.94 16.72
CA CYS A 146 -12.31 13.10 15.27
C CYS A 146 -13.77 13.24 14.84
N ARG A 147 -14.08 14.31 14.10
CA ARG A 147 -15.43 14.58 13.60
C ARG A 147 -15.73 13.77 12.33
N TYR A 148 -14.72 13.48 11.53
CA TYR A 148 -14.83 12.89 10.20
C TYR A 148 -13.85 11.71 10.07
N PRO A 149 -14.10 10.56 10.75
CA PRO A 149 -13.15 9.46 10.82
C PRO A 149 -12.85 8.82 9.46
N GLU A 150 -13.82 8.73 8.55
CA GLU A 150 -13.65 8.17 7.20
C GLU A 150 -12.73 9.05 6.35
N GLU A 151 -13.05 10.34 6.26
CA GLU A 151 -12.27 11.30 5.48
C GLU A 151 -10.86 11.46 6.07
N THR A 152 -10.76 11.47 7.39
CA THR A 152 -9.46 11.54 8.08
C THR A 152 -8.64 10.29 7.81
N ALA A 153 -9.22 9.09 7.88
CA ALA A 153 -8.54 7.85 7.52
C ALA A 153 -8.00 7.90 6.09
N LYS A 154 -8.81 8.38 5.15
CA LYS A 154 -8.39 8.55 3.76
C LYS A 154 -7.21 9.52 3.60
N ILE A 155 -7.26 10.68 4.25
CA ILE A 155 -6.18 11.69 4.22
C ILE A 155 -4.89 11.07 4.80
N ILE A 156 -4.98 10.37 5.93
CA ILE A 156 -3.85 9.69 6.55
C ILE A 156 -3.22 8.69 5.58
N LEU A 157 -4.02 7.84 4.95
CA LEU A 157 -3.54 6.85 3.99
C LEU A 157 -2.88 7.51 2.77
N MET A 158 -3.45 8.60 2.25
CA MET A 158 -2.84 9.34 1.14
C MET A 158 -1.47 9.89 1.52
N VAL A 159 -1.30 10.43 2.72
CA VAL A 159 0.01 10.91 3.18
C VAL A 159 0.98 9.75 3.35
N LEU A 160 0.57 8.66 4.02
CA LEU A 160 1.45 7.51 4.29
C LEU A 160 1.85 6.72 3.04
N THR A 161 1.13 6.86 1.94
CA THR A 161 1.40 6.11 0.71
C THR A 161 1.98 6.98 -0.40
N VAL A 162 1.33 8.09 -0.74
CA VAL A 162 1.69 8.91 -1.90
C VAL A 162 2.94 9.77 -1.64
N THR A 163 3.16 10.21 -0.40
CA THR A 163 4.34 11.05 -0.05
C THR A 163 5.67 10.31 -0.28
N LEU A 164 5.67 8.97 -0.27
CA LEU A 164 6.85 8.16 -0.49
C LEU A 164 7.10 7.81 -1.95
N ASP A 165 6.15 8.14 -2.83
CA ASP A 165 6.26 7.86 -4.25
C ASP A 165 7.07 8.96 -4.97
N ASN A 166 8.31 8.65 -5.29
CA ASN A 166 9.19 9.56 -6.02
C ASN A 166 8.71 9.87 -7.45
N THR A 167 7.78 9.08 -8.00
CA THR A 167 7.20 9.37 -9.33
C THR A 167 6.18 10.50 -9.26
N VAL A 168 5.58 10.74 -8.08
CA VAL A 168 4.62 11.82 -7.84
C VAL A 168 5.34 13.07 -7.33
N ALA A 169 6.17 12.93 -6.29
CA ALA A 169 6.92 14.03 -5.70
C ALA A 169 8.23 13.50 -5.10
N PRO A 170 9.37 13.62 -5.81
CA PRO A 170 10.65 13.18 -5.28
C PRO A 170 10.95 13.84 -3.94
N VAL A 171 11.27 13.03 -2.92
CA VAL A 171 11.51 13.50 -1.55
C VAL A 171 12.78 12.84 -1.02
N GLU A 172 13.73 13.68 -0.60
CA GLU A 172 14.94 13.24 0.10
C GLU A 172 14.62 12.76 1.52
N ASP A 173 15.44 11.86 2.06
CA ASP A 173 15.18 11.22 3.36
C ASP A 173 15.05 12.22 4.52
N GLU A 174 15.87 13.29 4.54
CA GLU A 174 15.75 14.35 5.53
C GLU A 174 14.41 15.12 5.41
N GLN A 175 13.94 15.35 4.20
CA GLN A 175 12.67 16.00 3.95
C GLN A 175 11.51 15.08 4.37
N LEU A 176 11.61 13.80 4.07
CA LEU A 176 10.66 12.78 4.50
C LEU A 176 10.53 12.76 6.04
N ALA A 177 11.66 12.76 6.76
CA ALA A 177 11.66 12.82 8.22
C ALA A 177 10.89 14.05 8.74
N ARG A 178 11.09 15.24 8.12
CA ARG A 178 10.37 16.46 8.48
C ARG A 178 8.88 16.38 8.16
N ILE A 179 8.51 15.79 7.02
CA ILE A 179 7.10 15.59 6.64
C ILE A 179 6.40 14.67 7.65
N LEU A 180 6.99 13.52 7.98
CA LEU A 180 6.40 12.59 8.93
C LEU A 180 6.29 13.19 10.34
N LYS A 181 7.27 13.98 10.76
CA LYS A 181 7.21 14.73 12.02
C LYS A 181 6.08 15.76 12.05
N ALA A 182 5.95 16.56 10.97
CA ALA A 182 4.86 17.53 10.85
C ALA A 182 3.49 16.83 10.80
N PHE A 183 3.39 15.74 10.07
CA PHE A 183 2.18 14.93 9.94
C PHE A 183 1.76 14.31 11.29
N SER A 184 2.72 13.80 12.08
CA SER A 184 2.48 13.32 13.44
C SER A 184 1.94 14.43 14.34
N ALA A 185 2.60 15.61 14.36
CA ALA A 185 2.17 16.75 15.16
C ALA A 185 0.75 17.21 14.79
N MET A 186 0.47 17.37 13.50
CA MET A 186 -0.87 17.76 13.02
C MET A 186 -1.96 16.79 13.49
N GLN A 187 -1.72 15.48 13.47
CA GLN A 187 -2.69 14.50 13.92
C GLN A 187 -2.87 14.54 15.43
N THR A 188 -1.76 14.62 16.17
CA THR A 188 -1.77 14.70 17.64
C THR A 188 -2.60 15.90 18.10
N ASP A 189 -2.36 17.07 17.53
CA ASP A 189 -3.09 18.28 17.87
C ASP A 189 -4.56 18.24 17.43
N ALA A 190 -4.82 17.83 16.18
CA ALA A 190 -6.18 17.84 15.61
C ALA A 190 -7.11 16.80 16.24
N MET A 191 -6.56 15.67 16.71
CA MET A 191 -7.32 14.57 17.28
C MET A 191 -7.17 14.45 18.81
N ASP A 192 -6.57 15.44 19.47
CA ASP A 192 -6.40 15.50 20.93
C ASP A 192 -5.74 14.21 21.48
N MET A 193 -4.70 13.74 20.77
CA MET A 193 -3.97 12.52 21.14
C MET A 193 -2.88 12.82 22.18
N PRO A 194 -2.46 11.83 22.99
CA PRO A 194 -1.27 11.96 23.81
C PRO A 194 -0.02 12.35 22.99
N GLU A 195 0.85 13.18 23.53
CA GLU A 195 2.04 13.76 22.87
C GLU A 195 2.92 12.71 22.15
N HIS A 196 3.00 11.50 22.70
CA HIS A 196 3.86 10.42 22.17
C HIS A 196 3.10 9.33 21.41
N ALA A 197 1.79 9.52 21.16
CA ALA A 197 0.94 8.49 20.54
C ALA A 197 1.42 8.04 19.16
N LEU A 198 2.07 8.92 18.42
CA LEU A 198 2.56 8.67 17.05
C LEU A 198 4.10 8.71 16.94
N ASP A 199 4.82 8.52 18.04
CA ASP A 199 6.30 8.51 18.04
C ASP A 199 6.91 7.44 17.12
N PHE A 200 6.17 6.40 16.81
CA PHE A 200 6.57 5.37 15.86
C PHE A 200 6.68 5.87 14.40
N LEU A 201 6.17 7.07 14.09
CA LEU A 201 6.35 7.74 12.80
C LEU A 201 7.67 8.52 12.70
N LYS A 202 8.46 8.59 13.77
CA LYS A 202 9.79 9.19 13.73
C LYS A 202 10.66 8.39 12.77
N TRP A 203 10.98 9.00 11.64
CA TRP A 203 11.90 8.47 10.65
C TRP A 203 13.31 8.96 10.96
N GLU A 204 14.22 8.04 11.20
CA GLU A 204 15.65 8.34 11.23
C GLU A 204 16.23 7.92 9.88
N PRO A 205 16.77 8.87 9.09
CA PRO A 205 17.49 8.51 7.87
C PRO A 205 18.56 7.51 8.25
N ASP A 206 18.71 6.43 7.48
CA ASP A 206 19.82 5.50 7.64
C ASP A 206 21.10 6.33 7.63
N SER A 207 21.69 6.51 8.79
CA SER A 207 23.03 7.07 8.92
C SER A 207 23.97 6.02 8.30
N GLY A 208 24.16 6.15 6.97
CA GLY A 208 24.95 5.23 6.19
C GLY A 208 26.22 4.89 6.95
N HIS A 209 26.44 3.62 7.18
CA HIS A 209 27.71 3.06 7.60
C HIS A 209 28.78 3.43 6.56
N ASN A 210 29.30 4.64 6.72
CA ASN A 210 30.53 5.08 6.06
C ASN A 210 31.69 4.69 6.97
N GLU A 211 31.78 3.41 7.33
CA GLU A 211 32.96 2.82 7.95
C GLU A 211 33.68 1.95 6.93
N GLY A 212 34.75 2.51 6.39
CA GLY A 212 35.78 1.67 5.81
C GLY A 212 36.33 2.08 4.44
N MET A 213 37.03 3.20 4.38
CA MET A 213 38.23 3.30 3.54
C MET A 213 39.17 4.36 4.16
N ARG A 214 40.04 3.92 5.01
CA ARG A 214 41.36 4.48 5.24
C ARG A 214 42.40 3.37 5.09
#